data_5697755e38ba1b68cb3587e878dc699d
#
_entry.id   5697755e38ba1b68cb3587e878dc699d
#
_cell.length_a   1.000
_cell.length_b   1.000
_cell.length_c   1.000
_cell.angle_alpha   90.00
_cell.angle_beta   90.00
_cell.angle_gamma   90.00
#
_symmetry.space_group_name_H-M   'P 1'
#
loop_
_entity.id
_entity.type
_entity.pdbx_description
1 polymer ?
#
loop_
_entity_poly.entity_id
_entity_poly.type
_entity_poly.pdbx_seq_one_letter_code
_entity_poly.pdbx_strand_id
1 'polypeptide(L)'
;MGTVALFIESRMPARLAEMLIVRVPDVRWAVCMLALFAGVISAFVDNVATVLMVAPVGLAIARKLKISPVPVLIAIAVSSNLQGAATLVGDTTSILLGSFAEMNFFDFFWMQGRPGIFWGVELGALASLLVLLRLFRHETQPVDAKVETEVDDDVPAALMVLTVGLLIAASFLPEPETGWLHTLYELRSGLVCMGLCLFGTVRACLRAGSVRPFGRIVKELDRDTLLLLFGLFIVIDGIRAAGGIDAA
;
A
#
# COMPACT_ATOMS: atom_id res chain seq x y z
N MET A 1 -7.89 4.01 -1.75
CA MET A 1 -8.01 4.83 -0.52
C MET A 1 -9.13 4.35 0.42
N GLY A 2 -10.41 4.28 0.06
CA GLY A 2 -11.49 3.95 1.02
C GLY A 2 -11.43 2.54 1.63
N THR A 3 -11.12 1.48 0.87
CA THR A 3 -10.90 0.12 1.41
C THR A 3 -9.69 0.07 2.33
N VAL A 4 -8.66 0.86 2.04
CA VAL A 4 -7.47 1.04 2.86
C VAL A 4 -7.80 1.70 4.20
N ALA A 5 -8.64 2.74 4.21
CA ALA A 5 -9.11 3.39 5.43
C ALA A 5 -9.83 2.39 6.36
N LEU A 6 -10.73 1.57 5.82
CA LEU A 6 -11.37 0.49 6.57
C LEU A 6 -10.38 -0.53 7.14
N PHE A 7 -9.35 -0.90 6.35
CA PHE A 7 -8.32 -1.83 6.77
C PHE A 7 -7.46 -1.26 7.90
N ILE A 8 -7.09 0.02 7.84
CA ILE A 8 -6.37 0.71 8.91
C ILE A 8 -7.22 0.81 10.18
N GLU A 9 -8.51 1.19 10.05
CA GLU A 9 -9.44 1.32 11.18
C GLU A 9 -9.64 -0.02 11.91
N SER A 10 -9.56 -1.17 11.22
CA SER A 10 -9.67 -2.49 11.82
C SER A 10 -8.53 -2.87 12.76
N ARG A 11 -7.44 -2.11 12.82
CA ARG A 11 -6.20 -2.41 13.55
C ARG A 11 -5.51 -3.73 13.15
N MET A 12 -6.02 -4.41 12.14
CA MET A 12 -5.42 -5.67 11.66
C MET A 12 -3.94 -5.51 11.27
N PRO A 13 -3.52 -4.44 10.57
CA PRO A 13 -2.11 -4.26 10.22
C PRO A 13 -1.20 -4.15 11.45
N ALA A 14 -1.62 -3.43 12.49
CA ALA A 14 -0.85 -3.34 13.75
C ALA A 14 -0.71 -4.71 14.41
N ARG A 15 -1.79 -5.49 14.48
CA ARG A 15 -1.76 -6.86 15.00
C ARG A 15 -0.83 -7.77 14.20
N LEU A 16 -0.87 -7.69 12.86
CA LEU A 16 0.03 -8.45 12.00
C LEU A 16 1.50 -8.10 12.25
N ALA A 17 1.81 -6.80 12.40
CA ALA A 17 3.15 -6.34 12.75
C ALA A 17 3.61 -6.91 14.11
N GLU A 18 2.77 -6.86 15.14
CA GLU A 18 3.07 -7.43 16.45
C GLU A 18 3.28 -8.96 16.37
N MET A 19 2.45 -9.68 15.62
CA MET A 19 2.59 -11.13 15.43
C MET A 19 3.90 -11.51 14.74
N LEU A 20 4.38 -10.69 13.82
CA LEU A 20 5.68 -10.90 13.17
C LEU A 20 6.82 -10.72 14.15
N ILE A 21 6.75 -9.69 15.00
CA ILE A 21 7.81 -9.36 15.95
C ILE A 21 7.95 -10.41 17.05
N VAL A 22 6.85 -10.98 17.53
CA VAL A 22 6.86 -12.06 18.54
C VAL A 22 7.62 -13.31 18.06
N ARG A 23 7.74 -13.50 16.74
CA ARG A 23 8.40 -14.68 16.14
C ARG A 23 9.90 -14.51 15.89
N VAL A 24 10.45 -13.32 16.10
CA VAL A 24 11.87 -13.06 15.82
C VAL A 24 12.74 -13.09 17.07
N PRO A 25 13.99 -13.59 16.97
CA PRO A 25 14.83 -13.83 18.13
C PRO A 25 15.43 -12.55 18.73
N ASP A 26 15.73 -11.55 17.91
CA ASP A 26 16.47 -10.35 18.33
C ASP A 26 15.96 -9.06 17.67
N VAL A 27 16.43 -7.92 18.18
CA VAL A 27 16.06 -6.56 17.74
C VAL A 27 16.37 -6.35 16.27
N ARG A 28 17.50 -6.83 15.80
CA ARG A 28 17.92 -6.70 14.40
C ARG A 28 16.89 -7.29 13.47
N TRP A 29 16.45 -8.51 13.73
CA TRP A 29 15.41 -9.17 12.93
C TRP A 29 14.04 -8.51 13.13
N ALA A 30 13.73 -8.00 14.33
CA ALA A 30 12.48 -7.30 14.57
C ALA A 30 12.37 -6.03 13.69
N VAL A 31 13.43 -5.22 13.63
CA VAL A 31 13.45 -4.02 12.77
C VAL A 31 13.39 -4.40 11.29
N CYS A 32 14.14 -5.40 10.86
CA CYS A 32 14.13 -5.88 9.47
C CYS A 32 12.75 -6.41 9.05
N MET A 33 12.11 -7.22 9.91
CA MET A 33 10.78 -7.74 9.64
C MET A 33 9.71 -6.65 9.63
N LEU A 34 9.84 -5.66 10.51
CA LEU A 34 8.92 -4.53 10.56
C LEU A 34 9.06 -3.64 9.32
N ALA A 35 10.29 -3.37 8.87
CA ALA A 35 10.55 -2.64 7.64
C ALA A 35 10.04 -3.40 6.40
N LEU A 36 10.30 -4.71 6.33
CA LEU A 36 9.78 -5.57 5.25
C LEU A 36 8.26 -5.60 5.24
N PHE A 37 7.64 -5.76 6.41
CA PHE A 37 6.19 -5.75 6.54
C PHE A 37 5.60 -4.41 6.09
N ALA A 38 6.18 -3.28 6.53
CA ALA A 38 5.76 -1.96 6.09
C ALA A 38 5.86 -1.82 4.56
N GLY A 39 6.93 -2.33 3.96
CA GLY A 39 7.08 -2.37 2.52
C GLY A 39 5.98 -3.18 1.82
N VAL A 40 5.76 -4.42 2.25
CA VAL A 40 4.72 -5.29 1.67
C VAL A 40 3.32 -4.65 1.76
N ILE A 41 2.99 -4.04 2.89
CA ILE A 41 1.73 -3.30 3.02
C ILE A 41 1.70 -2.10 2.08
N SER A 42 2.81 -1.35 1.99
CA SER A 42 2.89 -0.16 1.16
C SER A 42 2.81 -0.44 -0.35
N ALA A 43 3.11 -1.64 -0.78
CA ALA A 43 2.88 -2.05 -2.17
C ALA A 43 1.38 -1.97 -2.58
N PHE A 44 0.46 -1.95 -1.61
CA PHE A 44 -1.00 -1.92 -1.84
C PHE A 44 -1.70 -0.77 -1.11
N VAL A 45 -1.00 -0.11 -0.20
CA VAL A 45 -1.50 0.98 0.66
C VAL A 45 -0.54 2.14 0.50
N ASP A 46 -1.08 3.36 0.47
CA ASP A 46 -0.28 4.58 0.46
C ASP A 46 0.85 4.53 1.52
N ASN A 47 2.03 4.97 1.12
CA ASN A 47 3.25 4.92 1.93
C ASN A 47 3.14 5.75 3.22
N VAL A 48 2.50 6.92 3.18
CA VAL A 48 2.30 7.77 4.37
C VAL A 48 1.39 7.08 5.38
N ALA A 49 0.25 6.55 4.91
CA ALA A 49 -0.69 5.80 5.74
C ALA A 49 -0.03 4.56 6.35
N THR A 50 0.79 3.84 5.57
CA THR A 50 1.56 2.68 6.04
C THR A 50 2.54 3.05 7.15
N VAL A 51 3.31 4.14 6.97
CA VAL A 51 4.26 4.61 7.99
C VAL A 51 3.53 5.01 9.27
N LEU A 52 2.45 5.79 9.18
CA LEU A 52 1.66 6.21 10.34
C LEU A 52 1.08 5.04 11.12
N MET A 53 0.77 3.95 10.45
CA MET A 53 0.21 2.74 11.04
C MET A 53 1.28 1.85 11.70
N VAL A 54 2.45 1.69 11.07
CA VAL A 54 3.51 0.80 11.54
C VAL A 54 4.46 1.49 12.52
N ALA A 55 4.65 2.81 12.41
CA ALA A 55 5.55 3.58 13.27
C ALA A 55 5.26 3.46 14.77
N PRO A 56 4.02 3.47 15.27
CA PRO A 56 3.73 3.27 16.68
C PRO A 56 4.27 1.94 17.23
N VAL A 57 4.21 0.87 16.43
CA VAL A 57 4.76 -0.45 16.79
C VAL A 57 6.29 -0.36 16.88
N GLY A 58 6.93 0.26 15.89
CA GLY A 58 8.39 0.51 15.91
C GLY A 58 8.83 1.35 17.10
N LEU A 59 8.08 2.40 17.46
CA LEU A 59 8.33 3.23 18.64
C LEU A 59 8.17 2.45 19.95
N ALA A 60 7.16 1.60 20.07
CA ALA A 60 6.94 0.78 21.25
C ALA A 60 8.12 -0.16 21.48
N ILE A 61 8.63 -0.81 20.41
CA ILE A 61 9.81 -1.67 20.44
C ILE A 61 11.05 -0.88 20.86
N ALA A 62 11.32 0.25 20.19
CA ALA A 62 12.49 1.07 20.48
C ALA A 62 12.51 1.54 21.94
N ARG A 63 11.36 1.95 22.49
CA ARG A 63 11.21 2.34 23.91
C ARG A 63 11.45 1.17 24.85
N LYS A 64 10.86 0.01 24.58
CA LYS A 64 11.00 -1.19 25.42
C LYS A 64 12.44 -1.66 25.48
N LEU A 65 13.16 -1.61 24.38
CA LEU A 65 14.54 -2.05 24.25
C LEU A 65 15.58 -0.95 24.56
N LYS A 66 15.11 0.27 24.84
CA LYS A 66 15.96 1.45 25.13
C LYS A 66 16.95 1.78 23.99
N ILE A 67 16.57 1.51 22.75
CA ILE A 67 17.32 1.89 21.55
C ILE A 67 16.77 3.20 20.97
N SER A 68 17.58 3.86 20.11
CA SER A 68 17.11 5.04 19.41
C SER A 68 15.94 4.71 18.46
N PRO A 69 14.80 5.40 18.54
CA PRO A 69 13.68 5.17 17.63
C PRO A 69 13.97 5.67 16.21
N VAL A 70 14.90 6.61 16.03
CA VAL A 70 15.14 7.28 14.75
C VAL A 70 15.53 6.30 13.64
N PRO A 71 16.54 5.40 13.80
CA PRO A 71 16.88 4.45 12.77
C PRO A 71 15.75 3.46 12.44
N VAL A 72 14.94 3.09 13.44
CA VAL A 72 13.79 2.19 13.26
C VAL A 72 12.72 2.84 12.39
N LEU A 73 12.38 4.10 12.69
CA LEU A 73 11.40 4.86 11.93
C LEU A 73 11.88 5.14 10.50
N ILE A 74 13.17 5.47 10.33
CA ILE A 74 13.76 5.65 9.00
C ILE A 74 13.69 4.34 8.20
N ALA A 75 14.00 3.20 8.82
CA ALA A 75 13.91 1.90 8.16
C ALA A 75 12.50 1.59 7.66
N ILE A 76 11.47 1.86 8.48
CA ILE A 76 10.06 1.71 8.11
C ILE A 76 9.71 2.66 6.94
N ALA A 77 10.06 3.94 7.04
CA ALA A 77 9.72 4.95 6.05
C ALA A 77 10.41 4.68 4.69
N VAL A 78 11.69 4.34 4.69
CA VAL A 78 12.45 4.02 3.47
C VAL A 78 11.90 2.76 2.81
N SER A 79 11.62 1.70 3.57
CA SER A 79 11.08 0.46 3.03
C SER A 79 9.68 0.64 2.47
N SER A 80 8.83 1.41 3.17
CA SER A 80 7.48 1.76 2.72
C SER A 80 7.54 2.55 1.39
N ASN A 81 8.37 3.58 1.31
CA ASN A 81 8.52 4.40 0.11
C ASN A 81 9.07 3.59 -1.08
N LEU A 82 10.06 2.74 -0.84
CA LEU A 82 10.64 1.91 -1.88
C LEU A 82 9.61 0.95 -2.47
N GLN A 83 8.92 0.21 -1.63
CA GLN A 83 7.96 -0.80 -2.08
C GLN A 83 6.59 -0.22 -2.51
N GLY A 84 6.27 1.01 -2.16
CA GLY A 84 5.12 1.72 -2.70
C GLY A 84 5.13 1.78 -4.24
N ALA A 85 6.31 1.81 -4.86
CA ALA A 85 6.47 1.79 -6.31
C ALA A 85 6.35 0.38 -6.94
N ALA A 86 6.18 -0.69 -6.16
CA ALA A 86 6.14 -2.06 -6.66
C ALA A 86 4.87 -2.39 -7.44
N THR A 87 3.76 -1.76 -7.15
CA THR A 87 2.47 -2.01 -7.80
C THR A 87 1.79 -0.73 -8.29
N LEU A 88 0.80 -0.89 -9.16
CA LEU A 88 0.02 0.23 -9.70
C LEU A 88 -0.68 1.07 -8.61
N VAL A 89 -1.02 0.49 -7.47
CA VAL A 89 -1.88 1.13 -6.45
C VAL A 89 -1.13 1.57 -5.19
N GLY A 90 0.15 1.24 -5.07
CA GLY A 90 0.93 1.48 -3.85
C GLY A 90 1.32 2.95 -3.67
N ASP A 91 1.60 3.68 -4.75
CA ASP A 91 2.02 5.07 -4.69
C ASP A 91 1.42 5.90 -5.84
N THR A 92 1.31 7.21 -5.64
CA THR A 92 0.80 8.17 -6.62
C THR A 92 1.66 8.20 -7.90
N THR A 93 2.97 8.03 -7.77
CA THR A 93 3.90 7.94 -8.91
C THR A 93 3.63 6.74 -9.79
N SER A 94 3.30 5.60 -9.19
CA SER A 94 2.93 4.37 -9.91
C SER A 94 1.58 4.52 -10.63
N ILE A 95 0.61 5.19 -10.01
CA ILE A 95 -0.68 5.50 -10.63
C ILE A 95 -0.49 6.39 -11.87
N LEU A 96 0.35 7.43 -11.76
CA LEU A 96 0.66 8.31 -12.88
C LEU A 96 1.35 7.57 -14.01
N LEU A 97 2.38 6.76 -13.69
CA LEU A 97 3.09 5.96 -14.69
C LEU A 97 2.14 4.97 -15.38
N GLY A 98 1.34 4.26 -14.60
CA GLY A 98 0.37 3.30 -15.12
C GLY A 98 -0.67 3.94 -16.05
N SER A 99 -1.16 5.12 -15.68
CA SER A 99 -2.10 5.87 -16.51
C SER A 99 -1.46 6.41 -17.81
N PHE A 100 -0.23 6.94 -17.71
CA PHE A 100 0.48 7.48 -18.89
C PHE A 100 0.93 6.40 -19.86
N ALA A 101 1.40 5.26 -19.34
CA ALA A 101 1.87 4.13 -20.14
C ALA A 101 0.77 3.11 -20.46
N GLU A 102 -0.50 3.41 -20.13
CA GLU A 102 -1.66 2.53 -20.33
C GLU A 102 -1.49 1.13 -19.74
N MET A 103 -0.78 1.06 -18.57
CA MET A 103 -0.43 -0.20 -17.92
C MET A 103 -1.59 -0.72 -17.07
N ASN A 104 -1.81 -2.02 -17.14
CA ASN A 104 -2.67 -2.74 -16.22
C ASN A 104 -1.96 -3.07 -14.90
N PHE A 105 -2.71 -3.52 -13.89
CA PHE A 105 -2.13 -3.93 -12.61
C PHE A 105 -1.09 -5.04 -12.77
N PHE A 106 -1.32 -6.01 -13.68
CA PHE A 106 -0.42 -7.13 -13.92
C PHE A 106 0.86 -6.73 -14.69
N ASP A 107 0.82 -5.65 -15.47
CA ASP A 107 1.98 -5.17 -16.24
C ASP A 107 3.13 -4.71 -15.33
N PHE A 108 2.83 -4.33 -14.08
CA PHE A 108 3.85 -4.07 -13.07
C PHE A 108 4.68 -5.32 -12.74
N PHE A 109 4.10 -6.50 -12.84
CA PHE A 109 4.78 -7.78 -12.61
C PHE A 109 5.42 -8.33 -13.88
N TRP A 110 4.68 -8.27 -15.01
CA TRP A 110 5.10 -8.86 -16.27
C TRP A 110 4.56 -8.08 -17.45
N MET A 111 5.45 -7.38 -18.16
CA MET A 111 5.09 -6.52 -19.28
C MET A 111 5.73 -7.04 -20.57
N GLN A 112 4.93 -7.30 -21.61
CA GLN A 112 5.39 -7.72 -22.94
C GLN A 112 6.43 -8.87 -22.92
N GLY A 113 6.23 -9.87 -22.05
CA GLY A 113 7.15 -11.02 -21.94
C GLY A 113 8.45 -10.75 -21.17
N ARG A 114 8.55 -9.60 -20.49
CA ARG A 114 9.71 -9.20 -19.67
C ARG A 114 9.30 -8.93 -18.22
N PRO A 115 10.22 -9.12 -17.25
CA PRO A 115 9.97 -8.73 -15.86
C PRO A 115 9.64 -7.23 -15.78
N GLY A 116 8.53 -6.90 -15.11
CA GLY A 116 8.09 -5.53 -14.88
C GLY A 116 8.84 -4.83 -13.74
N ILE A 117 8.38 -3.63 -13.39
CA ILE A 117 8.98 -2.75 -12.37
C ILE A 117 9.02 -3.44 -11.00
N PHE A 118 8.02 -4.26 -10.67
CA PHE A 118 7.93 -5.03 -9.43
C PHE A 118 9.25 -5.72 -9.09
N TRP A 119 9.85 -6.45 -10.03
CA TRP A 119 11.08 -7.21 -9.79
C TRP A 119 12.28 -6.31 -9.50
N GLY A 120 12.36 -5.14 -10.15
CA GLY A 120 13.39 -4.14 -9.87
C GLY A 120 13.26 -3.57 -8.46
N VAL A 121 12.04 -3.27 -8.04
CA VAL A 121 11.74 -2.79 -6.69
C VAL A 121 12.06 -3.85 -5.64
N GLU A 122 11.69 -5.12 -5.86
CA GLU A 122 11.99 -6.22 -4.95
C GLU A 122 13.50 -6.48 -4.79
N LEU A 123 14.27 -6.35 -5.88
CA LEU A 123 15.73 -6.40 -5.78
C LEU A 123 16.28 -5.24 -4.93
N GLY A 124 15.72 -4.04 -5.09
CA GLY A 124 16.02 -2.89 -4.23
C GLY A 124 15.64 -3.15 -2.76
N ALA A 125 14.50 -3.76 -2.51
CA ALA A 125 14.05 -4.13 -1.16
C ALA A 125 14.99 -5.15 -0.49
N LEU A 126 15.43 -6.17 -1.24
CA LEU A 126 16.44 -7.13 -0.75
C LEU A 126 17.77 -6.44 -0.44
N ALA A 127 18.24 -5.53 -1.30
CA ALA A 127 19.43 -4.76 -1.04
C ALA A 127 19.27 -3.87 0.21
N SER A 128 18.13 -3.20 0.36
CA SER A 128 17.79 -2.41 1.56
C SER A 128 17.79 -3.28 2.82
N LEU A 129 17.21 -4.48 2.77
CA LEU A 129 17.21 -5.44 3.88
C LEU A 129 18.65 -5.82 4.30
N LEU A 130 19.55 -6.05 3.34
CA LEU A 130 20.96 -6.34 3.63
C LEU A 130 21.65 -5.15 4.32
N VAL A 131 21.34 -3.92 3.89
CA VAL A 131 21.84 -2.70 4.56
C VAL A 131 21.32 -2.61 5.99
N LEU A 132 20.02 -2.86 6.22
CA LEU A 132 19.43 -2.87 7.56
C LEU A 132 20.06 -3.94 8.46
N LEU A 133 20.23 -5.16 7.96
CA LEU A 133 20.91 -6.23 8.70
C LEU A 133 22.33 -5.85 9.11
N ARG A 134 23.03 -5.10 8.26
CA ARG A 134 24.39 -4.62 8.56
C ARG A 134 24.36 -3.43 9.53
N LEU A 135 23.39 -2.52 9.40
CA LEU A 135 23.24 -1.36 10.28
C LEU A 135 22.90 -1.79 11.71
N PHE A 136 21.98 -2.72 11.88
CA PHE A 136 21.53 -3.23 13.18
C PHE A 136 22.31 -4.47 13.67
N ARG A 137 23.49 -4.76 13.10
CA ARG A 137 24.26 -5.97 13.43
C ARG A 137 24.65 -6.10 14.91
N HIS A 138 24.74 -4.98 15.62
CA HIS A 138 25.10 -4.94 17.04
C HIS A 138 23.90 -5.03 17.98
N GLU A 139 22.69 -4.91 17.47
CA GLU A 139 21.45 -4.96 18.25
C GLU A 139 20.94 -6.41 18.32
N THR A 140 21.59 -7.21 19.17
CA THR A 140 21.29 -8.64 19.34
C THR A 140 20.50 -8.93 20.62
N GLN A 141 19.89 -7.90 21.24
CA GLN A 141 19.09 -8.07 22.45
C GLN A 141 17.83 -8.88 22.12
N PRO A 142 17.40 -9.80 22.99
CA PRO A 142 16.18 -10.57 22.78
C PRO A 142 14.95 -9.65 22.84
N VAL A 143 14.00 -9.91 21.97
CA VAL A 143 12.73 -9.16 21.91
C VAL A 143 11.67 -9.92 22.69
N ASP A 144 11.29 -9.39 23.85
CA ASP A 144 10.11 -9.86 24.59
C ASP A 144 8.90 -8.98 24.22
N ALA A 145 8.32 -9.24 23.04
CA ALA A 145 7.11 -8.59 22.58
C ALA A 145 5.90 -9.51 22.78
N LYS A 146 4.75 -8.91 23.06
CA LYS A 146 3.45 -9.61 23.14
C LYS A 146 2.51 -8.98 22.13
N VAL A 147 1.58 -9.77 21.62
CA VAL A 147 0.47 -9.27 20.80
C VAL A 147 -0.56 -8.67 21.77
N GLU A 148 -0.70 -7.35 21.75
CA GLU A 148 -1.62 -6.62 22.62
C GLU A 148 -2.79 -6.02 21.83
N THR A 149 -2.65 -5.92 20.50
CA THR A 149 -3.69 -5.34 19.63
C THR A 149 -4.83 -6.32 19.44
N GLU A 150 -6.03 -5.95 19.90
CA GLU A 150 -7.27 -6.64 19.60
C GLU A 150 -7.84 -6.13 18.28
N VAL A 151 -8.33 -7.05 17.46
CA VAL A 151 -8.96 -6.76 16.17
C VAL A 151 -10.46 -6.98 16.31
N ASP A 152 -11.22 -5.94 16.04
CA ASP A 152 -12.68 -5.96 16.17
C ASP A 152 -13.37 -6.64 14.97
N ASP A 153 -12.73 -6.60 13.79
CA ASP A 153 -13.31 -7.07 12.53
C ASP A 153 -12.25 -7.51 11.52
N ASP A 154 -12.33 -8.74 11.06
CA ASP A 154 -11.41 -9.31 10.05
C ASP A 154 -11.86 -9.02 8.60
N VAL A 155 -13.11 -8.58 8.41
CA VAL A 155 -13.67 -8.36 7.05
C VAL A 155 -12.95 -7.25 6.28
N PRO A 156 -12.52 -6.13 6.87
CA PRO A 156 -11.72 -5.14 6.14
C PRO A 156 -10.41 -5.71 5.57
N ALA A 157 -9.75 -6.62 6.30
CA ALA A 157 -8.56 -7.31 5.80
C ALA A 157 -8.90 -8.24 4.64
N ALA A 158 -9.99 -9.00 4.74
CA ALA A 158 -10.47 -9.84 3.66
C ALA A 158 -10.86 -9.02 2.41
N LEU A 159 -11.49 -7.86 2.59
CA LEU A 159 -11.81 -6.94 1.50
C LEU A 159 -10.54 -6.40 0.82
N MET A 160 -9.49 -6.12 1.57
CA MET A 160 -8.21 -5.68 1.01
C MET A 160 -7.59 -6.77 0.13
N VAL A 161 -7.52 -8.00 0.62
CA VAL A 161 -7.03 -9.16 -0.16
C VAL A 161 -7.89 -9.41 -1.40
N LEU A 162 -9.22 -9.30 -1.25
CA LEU A 162 -10.16 -9.45 -2.35
C LEU A 162 -9.98 -8.35 -3.40
N THR A 163 -9.72 -7.10 -2.99
CA THR A 163 -9.45 -5.99 -3.91
C THR A 163 -8.25 -6.31 -4.78
N VAL A 164 -7.14 -6.72 -4.17
CA VAL A 164 -5.91 -7.08 -4.91
C VAL A 164 -6.17 -8.27 -5.84
N GLY A 165 -6.83 -9.32 -5.35
CA GLY A 165 -7.17 -10.50 -6.14
C GLY A 165 -8.06 -10.17 -7.34
N LEU A 166 -9.06 -9.31 -7.18
CA LEU A 166 -9.93 -8.88 -8.28
C LEU A 166 -9.21 -7.95 -9.26
N LEU A 167 -8.29 -7.10 -8.82
CA LEU A 167 -7.48 -6.29 -9.71
C LEU A 167 -6.57 -7.17 -10.59
N ILE A 168 -5.96 -8.19 -10.01
CA ILE A 168 -5.19 -9.18 -10.75
C ILE A 168 -6.09 -9.92 -11.74
N ALA A 169 -7.24 -10.44 -11.29
CA ALA A 169 -8.18 -11.15 -12.15
C ALA A 169 -8.71 -10.26 -13.28
N ALA A 170 -9.00 -8.99 -13.01
CA ALA A 170 -9.46 -8.03 -14.00
C ALA A 170 -8.40 -7.73 -15.09
N SER A 171 -7.11 -7.89 -14.78
CA SER A 171 -6.03 -7.70 -15.75
C SER A 171 -5.95 -8.81 -16.81
N PHE A 172 -6.56 -9.98 -16.54
CA PHE A 172 -6.62 -11.09 -17.49
C PHE A 172 -7.90 -11.11 -18.35
N LEU A 173 -8.82 -10.15 -18.15
CA LEU A 173 -10.02 -10.06 -18.96
C LEU A 173 -9.66 -9.60 -20.38
N PRO A 174 -10.19 -10.27 -21.43
CA PRO A 174 -9.95 -9.85 -22.80
C PRO A 174 -10.62 -8.50 -23.07
N GLU A 175 -9.94 -7.67 -23.84
CA GLU A 175 -10.44 -6.36 -24.24
C GLU A 175 -11.56 -6.51 -25.29
N PRO A 176 -12.76 -5.98 -25.04
CA PRO A 176 -13.84 -6.01 -26.01
C PRO A 176 -13.60 -5.02 -27.15
N GLU A 177 -13.82 -5.43 -28.39
CA GLU A 177 -13.44 -4.70 -29.61
C GLU A 177 -14.15 -3.34 -29.75
N THR A 178 -15.39 -3.18 -29.28
CA THR A 178 -16.13 -1.89 -29.43
C THR A 178 -17.34 -1.78 -28.47
N GLY A 179 -17.80 -0.54 -28.26
CA GLY A 179 -19.08 -0.22 -27.63
C GLY A 179 -18.97 0.13 -26.12
N TRP A 180 -20.13 0.16 -25.43
CA TRP A 180 -20.23 0.48 -24.01
C TRP A 180 -19.44 -0.50 -23.11
N LEU A 181 -19.22 -1.72 -23.59
CA LEU A 181 -18.40 -2.73 -22.90
C LEU A 181 -16.92 -2.31 -22.86
N HIS A 182 -16.41 -1.64 -23.88
CA HIS A 182 -15.05 -1.10 -23.89
C HIS A 182 -14.87 -0.05 -22.78
N THR A 183 -15.81 0.89 -22.62
CA THR A 183 -15.77 1.89 -21.55
C THR A 183 -15.82 1.23 -20.15
N LEU A 184 -16.63 0.19 -19.96
CA LEU A 184 -16.66 -0.57 -18.71
C LEU A 184 -15.35 -1.33 -18.47
N TYR A 185 -14.74 -1.83 -19.53
CA TYR A 185 -13.44 -2.49 -19.45
C TYR A 185 -12.34 -1.52 -19.03
N GLU A 186 -12.29 -0.31 -19.59
CA GLU A 186 -11.35 0.73 -19.16
C GLU A 186 -11.53 1.11 -17.69
N LEU A 187 -12.77 1.19 -17.22
CA LEU A 187 -13.12 1.55 -15.83
C LEU A 187 -13.07 0.37 -14.85
N ARG A 188 -12.78 -0.86 -15.29
CA ARG A 188 -12.90 -2.09 -14.49
C ARG A 188 -12.19 -2.03 -13.14
N SER A 189 -10.96 -1.53 -13.13
CA SER A 189 -10.16 -1.42 -11.90
C SER A 189 -10.78 -0.41 -10.92
N GLY A 190 -11.25 0.72 -11.42
CA GLY A 190 -11.98 1.72 -10.64
C GLY A 190 -13.29 1.18 -10.08
N LEU A 191 -14.06 0.46 -10.90
CA LEU A 191 -15.35 -0.14 -10.50
C LEU A 191 -15.17 -1.21 -9.42
N VAL A 192 -14.14 -2.05 -9.51
CA VAL A 192 -13.79 -3.03 -8.48
C VAL A 192 -13.47 -2.32 -7.15
N CYS A 193 -12.59 -1.32 -7.19
CA CYS A 193 -12.20 -0.57 -6.00
C CYS A 193 -13.38 0.18 -5.39
N MET A 194 -14.21 0.85 -6.19
CA MET A 194 -15.38 1.59 -5.71
C MET A 194 -16.46 0.66 -5.17
N GLY A 195 -16.73 -0.46 -5.85
CA GLY A 195 -17.73 -1.45 -5.43
C GLY A 195 -17.38 -2.05 -4.07
N LEU A 196 -16.13 -2.48 -3.87
CA LEU A 196 -15.66 -3.04 -2.60
C LEU A 196 -15.59 -1.99 -1.48
N CYS A 197 -15.21 -0.75 -1.81
CA CYS A 197 -15.24 0.35 -0.86
C CYS A 197 -16.68 0.64 -0.40
N LEU A 198 -17.63 0.71 -1.33
CA LEU A 198 -19.04 0.94 -1.02
C LEU A 198 -19.60 -0.20 -0.17
N PHE A 199 -19.34 -1.45 -0.56
CA PHE A 199 -19.77 -2.63 0.22
C PHE A 199 -19.21 -2.60 1.65
N GLY A 200 -17.90 -2.37 1.80
CA GLY A 200 -17.26 -2.29 3.11
C GLY A 200 -17.82 -1.15 3.97
N THR A 201 -18.05 0.01 3.37
CA THR A 201 -18.60 1.18 4.05
C THR A 201 -20.06 0.96 4.50
N VAL A 202 -20.91 0.42 3.61
CA VAL A 202 -22.32 0.09 3.93
C VAL A 202 -22.36 -0.93 5.08
N ARG A 203 -21.55 -1.99 5.01
CA ARG A 203 -21.45 -2.98 6.07
C ARG A 203 -21.01 -2.35 7.40
N ALA A 204 -19.99 -1.49 7.39
CA ALA A 204 -19.52 -0.81 8.59
C ALA A 204 -20.61 0.09 9.21
N CYS A 205 -21.38 0.81 8.37
CA CYS A 205 -22.51 1.63 8.81
C CYS A 205 -23.64 0.78 9.41
N LEU A 206 -23.98 -0.35 8.79
CA LEU A 206 -25.00 -1.28 9.29
C LEU A 206 -24.59 -1.88 10.65
N ARG A 207 -23.32 -2.29 10.78
CA ARG A 207 -22.78 -2.84 12.04
C ARG A 207 -22.75 -1.80 13.16
N ALA A 208 -22.40 -0.56 12.83
CA ALA A 208 -22.37 0.54 13.79
C ALA A 208 -23.76 1.13 14.11
N GLY A 209 -24.81 0.77 13.36
CA GLY A 209 -26.14 1.38 13.48
C GLY A 209 -26.15 2.89 13.23
N SER A 210 -25.13 3.43 12.52
CA SER A 210 -24.97 4.86 12.29
C SER A 210 -24.18 5.15 11.03
N VAL A 211 -24.33 6.37 10.49
CA VAL A 211 -23.55 6.87 9.33
C VAL A 211 -22.16 7.40 9.70
N ARG A 212 -21.75 7.30 10.96
CA ARG A 212 -20.43 7.79 11.43
C ARG A 212 -19.23 7.16 10.70
N PRO A 213 -19.20 5.84 10.39
CA PRO A 213 -18.11 5.24 9.63
C PRO A 213 -17.94 5.88 8.25
N PHE A 214 -19.03 6.17 7.54
CA PHE A 214 -18.97 6.88 6.25
C PHE A 214 -18.29 8.24 6.38
N GLY A 215 -18.70 9.04 7.38
CA GLY A 215 -18.09 10.36 7.62
C GLY A 215 -16.59 10.29 7.95
N ARG A 216 -16.13 9.23 8.62
CA ARG A 216 -14.70 9.00 8.88
C ARG A 216 -13.94 8.65 7.60
N ILE A 217 -14.43 7.69 6.82
CA ILE A 217 -13.81 7.29 5.55
C ILE A 217 -13.66 8.50 4.61
N VAL A 218 -14.71 9.35 4.51
CA VAL A 218 -14.64 10.57 3.68
C VAL A 218 -13.60 11.58 4.21
N LYS A 219 -13.39 11.65 5.53
CA LYS A 219 -12.36 12.53 6.12
C LYS A 219 -10.93 11.99 5.91
N GLU A 220 -10.77 10.67 5.85
CA GLU A 220 -9.50 10.01 5.61
C GLU A 220 -9.12 9.94 4.12
N LEU A 221 -10.06 10.30 3.21
CA LEU A 221 -9.71 10.52 1.81
C LEU A 221 -8.79 11.74 1.72
N ASP A 222 -7.57 11.49 1.28
CA ASP A 222 -6.57 12.53 1.05
C ASP A 222 -6.97 13.38 -0.17
N ARG A 223 -7.63 14.51 0.13
CA ARG A 223 -8.13 15.45 -0.87
C ARG A 223 -6.99 16.14 -1.62
N ASP A 224 -5.89 16.39 -0.93
CA ASP A 224 -4.74 17.09 -1.50
C ASP A 224 -4.06 16.21 -2.54
N THR A 225 -3.91 14.92 -2.24
CA THR A 225 -3.41 13.93 -3.22
C THR A 225 -4.36 13.76 -4.41
N LEU A 226 -5.69 13.73 -4.19
CA LEU A 226 -6.65 13.67 -5.29
C LEU A 226 -6.61 14.91 -6.18
N LEU A 227 -6.51 16.10 -5.59
CA LEU A 227 -6.37 17.36 -6.34
C LEU A 227 -5.03 17.44 -7.07
N LEU A 228 -3.96 16.96 -6.46
CA LEU A 228 -2.65 16.87 -7.08
C LEU A 228 -2.68 15.97 -8.32
N LEU A 229 -3.24 14.76 -8.19
CA LEU A 229 -3.38 13.83 -9.31
C LEU A 229 -4.22 14.43 -10.44
N PHE A 230 -5.38 15.01 -10.10
CA PHE A 230 -6.23 15.67 -11.08
C PHE A 230 -5.50 16.82 -11.80
N GLY A 231 -4.78 17.67 -11.06
CA GLY A 231 -3.98 18.75 -11.63
C GLY A 231 -2.85 18.23 -12.52
N LEU A 232 -2.16 17.18 -12.11
CA LEU A 232 -1.09 16.56 -12.91
C LEU A 232 -1.62 15.96 -14.20
N PHE A 233 -2.76 15.27 -14.19
CA PHE A 233 -3.37 14.73 -15.41
C PHE A 233 -3.73 15.84 -16.39
N ILE A 234 -4.30 16.95 -15.93
CA ILE A 234 -4.61 18.12 -16.79
C ILE A 234 -3.32 18.69 -17.41
N VAL A 235 -2.26 18.84 -16.61
CA VAL A 235 -0.98 19.39 -17.08
C VAL A 235 -0.33 18.46 -18.11
N ILE A 236 -0.30 17.15 -17.84
CA ILE A 236 0.28 16.14 -18.74
C ILE A 236 -0.49 16.11 -20.06
N ASP A 237 -1.81 16.11 -20.00
CA ASP A 237 -2.66 16.10 -21.19
C ASP A 237 -2.51 17.41 -21.98
N GLY A 238 -2.39 18.55 -21.31
CA GLY A 238 -2.08 19.83 -21.94
C GLY A 238 -0.71 19.86 -22.65
N ILE A 239 0.33 19.29 -22.05
CA ILE A 239 1.67 19.18 -22.66
C ILE A 239 1.62 18.24 -23.87
N ARG A 240 0.89 17.12 -23.78
CA ARG A 240 0.67 16.17 -24.87
C ARG A 240 -0.06 16.84 -26.05
N ALA A 241 -1.14 17.56 -25.77
CA ALA A 241 -1.90 18.31 -26.77
C ALA A 241 -1.09 19.42 -27.45
N ALA A 242 -0.13 20.02 -26.73
CA ALA A 242 0.79 21.01 -27.27
C ALA A 242 1.98 20.41 -28.05
N GLY A 243 2.05 19.06 -28.21
CA GLY A 243 3.14 18.39 -28.93
C GLY A 243 4.49 18.36 -28.15
N GLY A 244 4.46 18.73 -26.87
CA GLY A 244 5.68 18.82 -26.05
C GLY A 244 6.33 17.46 -25.73
N ILE A 245 5.58 16.36 -25.82
CA ILE A 245 6.08 15.01 -25.58
C ILE A 245 6.64 14.38 -26.86
N ASP A 246 6.12 14.76 -28.02
CA ASP A 246 6.60 14.25 -29.32
C ASP A 246 7.94 14.89 -29.75
N ALA A 247 8.36 15.97 -29.05
CA ALA A 247 9.58 16.71 -29.30
C ALA A 247 10.78 16.27 -28.42
N ALA A 248 10.59 15.34 -27.47
CA ALA A 248 11.60 14.85 -26.53
C ALA A 248 12.02 13.42 -26.87
#